data_feb8a1ba0e5d34492db6ccd4980a941b
#
_entry.id   feb8a1ba0e5d34492db6ccd4980a941b
#
_cell.length_a   1.000
_cell.length_b   1.000
_cell.length_c   1.000
_cell.angle_alpha   90.00
_cell.angle_beta   90.00
_cell.angle_gamma   90.00
#
_symmetry.space_group_name_H-M   'P 1'
#
loop_
_entity.id
_entity.type
_entity.pdbx_description
1 polymer ?
#
loop_
_entity_poly.entity_id
_entity_poly.type
_entity_poly.pdbx_seq_one_letter_code
_entity_poly.pdbx_strand_id
1 'polypeptide(L)'
;MLDVIEQLLVLQDRDQKIMRLQEELSRIEPERNALLSKADSSKEALKKAKTEAQQVESNRKELELEAESKKKQINRYASQQLETKKS
;
A
#
# COMPACT_ATOMS: atom_id res chain seq x y z
N MET A 1 -50.17 32.48 25.68
CA MET A 1 -48.88 32.54 26.40
C MET A 1 -48.14 31.21 26.34
N LEU A 2 -48.77 30.08 26.60
CA LEU A 2 -48.13 28.76 26.49
C LEU A 2 -47.64 28.49 25.03
N ASP A 3 -48.39 28.91 24.02
CA ASP A 3 -48.03 28.72 22.62
C ASP A 3 -46.75 29.47 22.22
N VAL A 4 -46.52 30.67 22.77
CA VAL A 4 -45.31 31.45 22.51
C VAL A 4 -44.08 30.79 23.12
N ILE A 5 -44.22 30.24 24.35
CA ILE A 5 -43.15 29.55 25.07
C ILE A 5 -42.82 28.23 24.32
N GLU A 6 -43.84 27.48 23.88
CA GLU A 6 -43.67 26.27 23.11
C GLU A 6 -42.95 26.53 21.77
N GLN A 7 -43.35 27.61 21.06
CA GLN A 7 -42.70 28.03 19.82
C GLN A 7 -41.23 28.40 20.05
N LEU A 8 -40.92 29.11 21.14
CA LEU A 8 -39.54 29.45 21.50
C LEU A 8 -38.71 28.21 21.79
N LEU A 9 -39.26 27.22 22.48
CA LEU A 9 -38.58 25.96 22.78
C LEU A 9 -38.31 25.15 21.53
N VAL A 10 -39.25 25.12 20.60
CA VAL A 10 -39.10 24.46 19.28
C VAL A 10 -37.98 25.14 18.47
N LEU A 11 -37.93 26.47 18.47
CA LEU A 11 -36.88 27.23 17.79
C LEU A 11 -35.51 26.95 18.38
N GLN A 12 -35.43 26.92 19.72
CA GLN A 12 -34.16 26.57 20.40
C GLN A 12 -33.68 25.16 20.07
N ASP A 13 -34.61 24.21 20.02
CA ASP A 13 -34.29 22.82 19.65
C ASP A 13 -33.78 22.72 18.21
N ARG A 14 -34.41 23.45 17.29
CA ARG A 14 -33.96 23.53 15.89
C ARG A 14 -32.59 24.17 15.77
N ASP A 15 -32.33 25.25 16.50
CA ASP A 15 -31.05 25.93 16.49
C ASP A 15 -29.93 25.02 17.01
N GLN A 16 -30.18 24.26 18.09
CA GLN A 16 -29.24 23.27 18.60
C GLN A 16 -28.94 22.16 17.60
N LYS A 17 -29.94 21.67 16.89
CA LYS A 17 -29.78 20.67 15.86
C LYS A 17 -28.95 21.18 14.68
N ILE A 18 -29.20 22.43 14.27
CA ILE A 18 -28.43 23.09 13.21
C ILE A 18 -26.97 23.22 13.63
N MET A 19 -26.71 23.66 14.85
CA MET A 19 -25.33 23.78 15.37
C MET A 19 -24.61 22.43 15.39
N ARG A 20 -25.28 21.37 15.83
CA ARG A 20 -24.72 20.02 15.82
C ARG A 20 -24.39 19.55 14.42
N LEU A 21 -25.29 19.78 13.46
CA LEU A 21 -25.06 19.43 12.05
C LEU A 21 -23.89 20.20 11.47
N GLN A 22 -23.77 21.48 11.79
CA GLN A 22 -22.64 22.30 11.34
C GLN A 22 -21.32 21.81 11.93
N GLU A 23 -21.31 21.41 13.19
CA GLU A 23 -20.13 20.82 13.84
C GLU A 23 -19.75 19.49 13.18
N GLU A 24 -20.73 18.63 12.91
CA GLU A 24 -20.49 17.35 12.22
C GLU A 24 -19.94 17.58 10.83
N LEU A 25 -20.50 18.52 10.07
CA LEU A 25 -20.01 18.87 8.73
C LEU A 25 -18.58 19.38 8.78
N SER A 26 -18.25 20.21 9.78
CA SER A 26 -16.88 20.72 9.94
C SER A 26 -15.85 19.63 10.28
N ARG A 27 -16.28 18.51 10.86
CA ARG A 27 -15.42 17.34 11.12
C ARG A 27 -15.28 16.44 9.92
N ILE A 28 -16.30 16.34 9.08
CA ILE A 28 -16.32 15.43 7.93
C ILE A 28 -15.22 15.77 6.93
N GLU A 29 -15.03 17.04 6.59
CA GLU A 29 -13.99 17.43 5.63
C GLU A 29 -12.56 17.04 6.05
N PRO A 30 -12.10 17.39 7.26
CA PRO A 30 -10.76 16.98 7.66
C PRO A 30 -10.62 15.46 7.82
N GLU A 31 -11.65 14.75 8.26
CA GLU A 31 -11.64 13.30 8.34
C GLU A 31 -11.55 12.67 6.95
N ARG A 32 -12.31 13.18 6.00
CA ARG A 32 -12.25 12.74 4.61
C ARG A 32 -10.87 12.96 4.01
N ASN A 33 -10.29 14.12 4.23
CA ASN A 33 -8.94 14.45 3.74
C ASN A 33 -7.89 13.54 4.38
N ALA A 34 -8.01 13.25 5.68
CA ALA A 34 -7.13 12.33 6.36
C ALA A 34 -7.22 10.90 5.80
N LEU A 35 -8.43 10.43 5.51
CA LEU A 35 -8.66 9.12 4.91
C LEU A 35 -8.12 9.05 3.49
N LEU A 36 -8.30 10.08 2.68
CA LEU A 36 -7.74 10.17 1.33
C LEU A 36 -6.20 10.14 1.36
N SER A 37 -5.62 10.88 2.28
CA SER A 37 -4.16 10.89 2.47
C SER A 37 -3.63 9.51 2.87
N LYS A 38 -4.31 8.81 3.77
CA LYS A 38 -3.96 7.44 4.17
C LYS A 38 -4.10 6.48 3.00
N ALA A 39 -5.16 6.61 2.19
CA ALA A 39 -5.37 5.77 1.02
C ALA A 39 -4.25 5.97 -0.01
N ASP A 40 -3.83 7.20 -0.25
CA ASP A 40 -2.73 7.51 -1.15
C ASP A 40 -1.40 6.95 -0.64
N SER A 41 -1.11 7.11 0.65
CA SER A 41 0.07 6.54 1.27
C SER A 41 0.10 5.03 1.18
N SER A 42 -1.05 4.37 1.39
CA SER A 42 -1.18 2.92 1.26
C SER A 42 -0.96 2.46 -0.18
N LYS A 43 -1.49 3.19 -1.14
CA LYS A 43 -1.27 2.90 -2.58
C LYS A 43 0.20 3.01 -2.95
N GLU A 44 0.88 4.05 -2.49
CA GLU A 44 2.31 4.23 -2.76
C GLU A 44 3.14 3.14 -2.10
N ALA A 45 2.83 2.78 -0.86
CA ALA A 45 3.51 1.70 -0.15
C ALA A 45 3.31 0.36 -0.88
N LEU A 46 2.10 0.08 -1.35
CA LEU A 46 1.80 -1.12 -2.13
C LEU A 46 2.57 -1.16 -3.44
N LYS A 47 2.59 -0.04 -4.15
CA LYS A 47 3.31 0.10 -5.42
C LYS A 47 4.80 -0.12 -5.23
N LYS A 48 5.37 0.46 -4.19
CA LYS A 48 6.78 0.31 -3.82
C LYS A 48 7.13 -1.12 -3.47
N ALA A 49 6.30 -1.76 -2.64
CA ALA A 49 6.48 -3.16 -2.27
C ALA A 49 6.40 -4.09 -3.49
N LYS A 50 5.49 -3.83 -4.40
CA LYS A 50 5.35 -4.58 -5.66
C LYS A 50 6.58 -4.43 -6.54
N THR A 51 7.12 -3.21 -6.66
CA THR A 51 8.33 -2.94 -7.42
C THR A 51 9.54 -3.66 -6.80
N GLU A 52 9.67 -3.61 -5.48
CA GLU A 52 10.74 -4.32 -4.76
C GLU A 52 10.63 -5.83 -4.95
N ALA A 53 9.43 -6.38 -4.87
CA ALA A 53 9.20 -7.81 -5.11
C ALA A 53 9.59 -8.22 -6.52
N GLN A 54 9.25 -7.41 -7.52
CA GLN A 54 9.64 -7.65 -8.92
C GLN A 54 11.15 -7.60 -9.09
N GLN A 55 11.81 -6.65 -8.42
CA GLN A 55 13.27 -6.52 -8.46
C GLN A 55 13.96 -7.72 -7.84
N VAL A 56 13.48 -8.18 -6.67
CA VAL A 56 13.99 -9.38 -6.01
C VAL A 56 13.81 -10.62 -6.89
N GLU A 57 12.66 -10.77 -7.52
CA GLU A 57 12.39 -11.89 -8.45
C GLU A 57 13.32 -11.86 -9.66
N SER A 58 13.55 -10.68 -10.22
CA SER A 58 14.48 -10.49 -11.33
C SER A 58 15.92 -10.85 -10.93
N ASN A 59 16.36 -10.40 -9.76
CA ASN A 59 17.69 -10.73 -9.22
C ASN A 59 17.82 -12.23 -8.96
N ARG A 60 16.78 -12.87 -8.46
CA ARG A 60 16.76 -14.32 -8.24
C ARG A 60 16.95 -15.07 -9.54
N LYS A 61 16.26 -14.67 -10.58
CA LYS A 61 16.39 -15.29 -11.92
C LYS A 61 17.79 -15.13 -12.49
N GLU A 62 18.39 -13.95 -12.36
CA GLU A 62 19.76 -13.71 -12.79
C GLU A 62 20.75 -14.61 -12.04
N LEU A 63 20.62 -14.72 -10.72
CA LEU A 63 21.47 -15.58 -9.92
C LEU A 63 21.29 -17.05 -10.26
N GLU A 64 20.08 -17.50 -10.54
CA GLU A 64 19.81 -18.86 -10.97
C GLU A 64 20.49 -19.16 -12.32
N LEU A 65 20.41 -18.22 -13.25
CA LEU A 65 21.08 -18.34 -14.56
C LEU A 65 22.61 -18.39 -14.42
N GLU A 66 23.16 -17.54 -13.57
CA GLU A 66 24.60 -17.54 -13.29
C GLU A 66 25.05 -18.85 -12.65
N ALA A 67 24.30 -19.35 -11.67
CA ALA A 67 24.58 -20.60 -11.00
C ALA A 67 24.54 -21.77 -11.98
N GLU A 68 23.56 -21.81 -12.86
CA GLU A 68 23.42 -22.83 -13.88
C GLU A 68 24.55 -22.77 -14.90
N SER A 69 24.90 -21.57 -15.33
CA SER A 69 26.03 -21.35 -16.24
C SER A 69 27.36 -21.83 -15.64
N LYS A 70 27.61 -21.49 -14.36
CA LYS A 70 28.81 -21.95 -13.65
C LYS A 70 28.83 -23.46 -13.48
N LYS A 71 27.68 -24.07 -13.20
CA LYS A 71 27.54 -25.52 -13.09
C LYS A 71 27.88 -26.21 -14.40
N LYS A 72 27.42 -25.67 -15.53
CA LYS A 72 27.76 -26.16 -16.87
C LYS A 72 29.26 -26.06 -17.14
N GLN A 73 29.89 -24.94 -16.76
CA GLN A 73 31.34 -24.77 -16.91
C GLN A 73 32.12 -25.76 -16.07
N ILE A 74 31.71 -26.01 -14.84
CA ILE A 74 32.34 -27.00 -13.96
C ILE A 74 32.26 -28.40 -14.56
N ASN A 75 31.08 -28.78 -15.07
CA ASN A 75 30.87 -30.06 -15.73
C ASN A 75 31.74 -30.20 -16.97
N ARG A 76 31.84 -29.12 -17.75
CA ARG A 76 32.66 -29.06 -18.95
C ARG A 76 34.14 -29.26 -18.63
N TYR A 77 34.66 -28.56 -17.63
CA TYR A 77 36.05 -28.70 -17.16
C TYR A 77 36.33 -30.10 -16.61
N ALA A 78 35.37 -30.64 -15.85
CA ALA A 78 35.50 -32.02 -15.33
C ALA A 78 35.57 -33.03 -16.48
N SER A 79 34.75 -32.89 -17.52
CA SER A 79 34.80 -33.73 -18.70
C SER A 79 36.13 -33.59 -19.43
N GLN A 80 36.63 -32.37 -19.59
CA GLN A 80 37.95 -32.13 -20.22
C GLN A 80 39.09 -32.75 -19.43
N GLN A 81 39.06 -32.69 -18.12
CA GLN A 81 40.04 -33.31 -17.26
C GLN A 81 40.04 -34.85 -17.41
N LEU A 82 38.87 -35.45 -17.50
CA LEU A 82 38.74 -36.88 -17.72
C LEU A 82 39.29 -37.28 -19.09
N GLU A 83 39.02 -36.51 -20.15
CA GLU A 83 39.58 -36.75 -21.46
C GLU A 83 41.10 -36.63 -21.50
N THR A 84 41.63 -35.62 -20.83
CA THR A 84 43.10 -35.42 -20.73
C THR A 84 43.78 -36.55 -19.98
N LYS A 85 43.15 -37.10 -18.95
CA LYS A 85 43.67 -38.26 -18.20
C LYS A 85 43.67 -39.56 -19.02
N LYS A 86 42.73 -39.69 -19.96
CA LYS A 86 42.62 -40.86 -20.83
C LYS A 86 43.64 -40.89 -21.95
N SER A 87 44.05 -39.69 -22.36
CA SER A 87 45.06 -39.57 -23.43
C SER A 87 46.49 -39.58 -22.85
#